data_503580bb34fec0f039e540185fb3db3c
#
_entry.id   503580bb34fec0f039e540185fb3db3c
#
_cell.length_a   1.000
_cell.length_b   1.000
_cell.length_c   1.000
_cell.angle_alpha   90.00
_cell.angle_beta   90.00
_cell.angle_gamma   90.00
#
_symmetry.space_group_name_H-M   'P 1'
#
loop_
_entity.id
_entity.type
_entity.pdbx_description
1 polymer ?
#
loop_
_entity_poly.entity_id
_entity_poly.type
_entity_poly.pdbx_seq_one_letter_code
_entity_poly.pdbx_strand_id
1 'polypeptide(L)'
;YNDYGIYILTSRPRMILNSTQDWLEMHGVKYDGLFMRGEENHYIKDVELKRKMYNDFIKDDVYCAFDDKQEIIDLWISLGIPSFKVYL
;
A
#
# COMPACT_ATOMS: atom_id res chain seq x y z
N TYR A 1 -5.37 -2.23 19.69
CA TYR A 1 -5.10 -1.94 18.34
C TYR A 1 -5.84 -2.84 17.39
N ASN A 2 -6.53 -3.72 17.92
CA ASN A 2 -7.31 -4.64 17.11
C ASN A 2 -8.49 -3.99 16.40
N ASP A 3 -8.74 -2.71 16.64
CA ASP A 3 -9.86 -2.01 16.05
C ASP A 3 -9.62 -1.57 14.62
N TYR A 4 -8.39 -1.74 14.11
CA TYR A 4 -8.02 -1.27 12.77
C TYR A 4 -7.57 -2.39 11.88
N GLY A 5 -8.01 -2.36 10.63
CA GLY A 5 -7.47 -3.23 9.60
C GLY A 5 -6.20 -2.63 9.02
N ILE A 6 -5.33 -3.48 8.51
CA ILE A 6 -4.09 -3.07 7.88
C ILE A 6 -4.09 -3.55 6.44
N TYR A 7 -3.95 -2.59 5.52
CA TYR A 7 -3.84 -2.90 4.09
C TYR A 7 -2.48 -2.49 3.59
N ILE A 8 -1.86 -3.36 2.81
CA ILE A 8 -0.57 -3.10 2.21
C ILE A 8 -0.77 -2.89 0.72
N LEU A 9 -0.35 -1.71 0.25
CA LEU A 9 -0.38 -1.35 -1.15
C LEU A 9 1.07 -1.24 -1.62
N THR A 10 1.47 -2.10 -2.52
CA THR A 10 2.85 -2.12 -3.00
C THR A 10 2.90 -2.15 -4.51
N SER A 11 3.90 -1.50 -5.08
CA SER A 11 4.14 -1.54 -6.52
C SER A 11 4.94 -2.76 -6.97
N ARG A 12 5.27 -3.66 -6.05
CA ARG A 12 5.94 -4.92 -6.42
C ARG A 12 5.03 -5.75 -7.33
N PRO A 13 5.60 -6.39 -8.38
CA PRO A 13 4.80 -7.19 -9.30
C PRO A 13 4.15 -8.39 -8.61
N ARG A 14 2.93 -8.70 -9.02
CA ARG A 14 2.19 -9.83 -8.47
C ARG A 14 2.90 -11.17 -8.71
N MET A 15 3.72 -11.24 -9.74
CA MET A 15 4.47 -12.47 -10.04
C MET A 15 5.43 -12.86 -8.92
N ILE A 16 5.79 -11.92 -8.02
CA ILE A 16 6.63 -12.22 -6.85
C ILE A 16 5.81 -12.25 -5.56
N LEU A 17 4.54 -12.61 -5.67
CA LEU A 17 3.63 -12.64 -4.51
C LEU A 17 4.17 -13.53 -3.39
N ASN A 18 4.62 -14.74 -3.73
CA ASN A 18 5.10 -15.67 -2.71
C ASN A 18 6.31 -15.13 -1.94
N SER A 19 7.28 -14.56 -2.65
CA SER A 19 8.43 -13.96 -1.98
C SER A 19 8.04 -12.77 -1.11
N THR A 20 7.06 -11.99 -1.55
CA THR A 20 6.57 -10.84 -0.80
C THR A 20 5.88 -11.30 0.49
N GLN A 21 5.03 -12.31 0.39
CA GLN A 21 4.33 -12.86 1.56
C GLN A 21 5.32 -13.48 2.55
N ASP A 22 6.32 -14.20 2.05
CA ASP A 22 7.35 -14.79 2.90
C ASP A 22 8.15 -13.70 3.64
N TRP A 23 8.47 -12.61 2.94
CA TRP A 23 9.18 -11.49 3.55
C TRP A 23 8.35 -10.85 4.67
N LEU A 24 7.06 -10.62 4.42
CA LEU A 24 6.16 -10.04 5.41
C LEU A 24 6.03 -10.94 6.63
N GLU A 25 5.87 -12.24 6.41
CA GLU A 25 5.78 -13.21 7.48
C GLU A 25 7.06 -13.26 8.31
N MET A 26 8.22 -13.28 7.65
CA MET A 26 9.52 -13.30 8.30
C MET A 26 9.71 -12.09 9.22
N HIS A 27 9.16 -10.95 8.85
CA HIS A 27 9.28 -9.71 9.62
C HIS A 27 8.10 -9.48 10.57
N GLY A 28 7.23 -10.47 10.69
CA GLY A 28 6.12 -10.41 11.63
C GLY A 28 5.05 -9.40 11.27
N VAL A 29 4.95 -9.04 10.00
CA VAL A 29 3.95 -8.08 9.53
C VAL A 29 2.64 -8.80 9.29
N LYS A 30 1.60 -8.42 10.03
CA LYS A 30 0.26 -8.96 9.84
C LYS A 30 -0.57 -7.95 9.07
N TYR A 31 -1.41 -8.44 8.16
CA TYR A 31 -2.22 -7.56 7.33
C TYR A 31 -3.54 -8.21 6.98
N ASP A 32 -4.52 -7.38 6.66
CA ASP A 32 -5.86 -7.83 6.28
C ASP A 32 -6.03 -7.87 4.77
N GLY A 33 -5.23 -7.13 4.05
CA GLY A 33 -5.23 -7.12 2.59
C GLY A 33 -3.87 -6.76 2.04
N LEU A 34 -3.51 -7.37 0.92
CA LEU A 34 -2.26 -7.09 0.21
C LEU A 34 -2.61 -6.87 -1.26
N PHE A 35 -2.31 -5.68 -1.74
CA PHE A 35 -2.58 -5.30 -3.13
C PHE A 35 -1.26 -5.04 -3.84
N MET A 36 -1.06 -5.74 -4.94
CA MET A 36 0.20 -5.72 -5.68
C MET A 36 -0.05 -5.29 -7.11
N ARG A 37 1.03 -4.89 -7.79
CA ARG A 37 0.97 -4.47 -9.19
C ARG A 37 0.62 -5.67 -10.07
N GLY A 38 -0.51 -5.60 -10.78
CA GLY A 38 -0.86 -6.60 -11.79
C GLY A 38 -0.10 -6.37 -13.09
N GLU A 39 -0.07 -7.37 -13.96
CA GLU A 39 0.63 -7.28 -15.24
C GLU A 39 0.08 -6.15 -16.12
N GLU A 40 -1.22 -5.95 -16.09
CA GLU A 40 -1.88 -4.90 -16.88
C GLU A 40 -1.49 -3.50 -16.42
N ASN A 41 -0.87 -3.39 -15.26
CA ASN A 41 -0.51 -2.11 -14.65
C ASN A 41 0.99 -1.84 -14.68
N HIS A 42 1.78 -2.62 -15.41
CA HIS A 42 3.23 -2.49 -15.34
C HIS A 42 3.76 -1.16 -15.90
N TYR A 43 2.98 -0.44 -16.68
CA TYR A 43 3.36 0.88 -17.19
C TYR A 43 3.02 2.01 -16.22
N ILE A 44 2.19 1.74 -15.23
CA ILE A 44 1.63 2.78 -14.38
C ILE A 44 2.65 3.19 -13.32
N LYS A 45 2.85 4.49 -13.15
CA LYS A 45 3.74 5.00 -12.11
C LYS A 45 3.17 4.69 -10.73
N ASP A 46 4.05 4.59 -9.75
CA ASP A 46 3.66 4.22 -8.37
C ASP A 46 2.53 5.08 -7.81
N VAL A 47 2.59 6.39 -8.01
CA VAL A 47 1.56 7.31 -7.51
C VAL A 47 0.20 6.97 -8.12
N GLU A 48 0.17 6.81 -9.44
CA GLU A 48 -1.08 6.49 -10.14
C GLU A 48 -1.60 5.12 -9.76
N LEU A 49 -0.69 4.15 -9.61
CA LEU A 49 -1.05 2.79 -9.22
C LEU A 49 -1.68 2.78 -7.83
N LYS A 50 -1.06 3.46 -6.86
CA LYS A 50 -1.58 3.49 -5.50
C LYS A 50 -2.88 4.26 -5.40
N ARG A 51 -3.04 5.32 -6.20
CA ARG A 51 -4.33 6.01 -6.29
C ARG A 51 -5.42 5.07 -6.79
N LYS A 52 -5.12 4.29 -7.83
CA LYS A 52 -6.05 3.31 -8.38
C LYS A 52 -6.41 2.23 -7.36
N MET A 53 -5.42 1.70 -6.66
CA MET A 53 -5.65 0.71 -5.62
C MET A 53 -6.56 1.25 -4.51
N TYR A 54 -6.31 2.49 -4.10
CA TYR A 54 -7.13 3.14 -3.09
C TYR A 54 -8.58 3.25 -3.56
N ASN A 55 -8.78 3.76 -4.78
CA ASN A 55 -10.12 3.97 -5.31
C ASN A 55 -10.87 2.66 -5.54
N ASP A 56 -10.17 1.61 -5.97
CA ASP A 56 -10.80 0.35 -6.33
C ASP A 56 -11.06 -0.56 -5.13
N PHE A 57 -10.18 -0.54 -4.15
CA PHE A 57 -10.19 -1.56 -3.10
C PHE A 57 -10.38 -1.03 -1.68
N ILE A 58 -9.99 0.21 -1.41
CA ILE A 58 -10.09 0.75 -0.06
C ILE A 58 -11.41 1.50 0.06
N LYS A 59 -12.39 0.87 0.66
CA LYS A 59 -13.75 1.43 0.77
C LYS A 59 -14.03 2.05 2.13
N ASP A 60 -13.21 1.72 3.10
CA ASP A 60 -13.41 2.19 4.48
C ASP A 60 -12.65 3.49 4.73
N ASP A 61 -13.00 4.15 5.81
CA ASP A 61 -12.26 5.32 6.26
C ASP A 61 -10.85 4.90 6.66
N VAL A 62 -9.87 5.63 6.16
CA VAL A 62 -8.47 5.36 6.47
C VAL A 62 -8.03 6.27 7.60
N TYR A 63 -7.55 5.68 8.68
CA TYR A 63 -7.09 6.43 9.85
C TYR A 63 -5.78 7.16 9.54
N CYS A 64 -4.82 6.46 8.97
CA CYS A 64 -3.55 7.05 8.57
C CYS A 64 -2.83 6.13 7.59
N ALA A 65 -1.79 6.64 6.98
CA ALA A 65 -0.98 5.89 6.03
C ALA A 65 0.51 6.11 6.31
N PHE A 66 1.31 5.15 5.89
CA PHE A 66 2.77 5.19 6.01
C PHE A 66 3.38 4.82 4.68
N ASP A 67 4.41 5.53 4.27
CA ASP A 67 5.16 5.21 3.06
C ASP A 67 6.57 5.79 3.17
N ASP A 68 7.49 5.28 2.37
CA ASP A 68 8.87 5.77 2.36
C ASP A 68 9.11 6.80 1.24
N LYS A 69 8.17 6.97 0.33
CA LYS A 69 8.29 7.90 -0.79
C LYS A 69 7.46 9.14 -0.57
N GLN A 70 8.09 10.30 -0.67
CA GLN A 70 7.41 11.57 -0.45
C GLN A 70 6.22 11.77 -1.40
N GLU A 71 6.35 11.37 -2.64
CA GLU A 71 5.28 11.53 -3.63
C GLU A 71 4.03 10.74 -3.26
N ILE A 72 4.20 9.59 -2.60
CA ILE A 72 3.06 8.79 -2.13
C ILE A 72 2.44 9.44 -0.89
N ILE A 73 3.27 9.96 0.01
CA ILE A 73 2.78 10.70 1.17
C ILE A 73 1.94 11.89 0.70
N ASP A 74 2.43 12.62 -0.30
CA ASP A 74 1.69 13.78 -0.85
C ASP A 74 0.34 13.35 -1.43
N LEU A 75 0.29 12.19 -2.07
CA LEU A 75 -0.95 11.63 -2.59
C LEU A 75 -1.97 11.42 -1.46
N TRP A 76 -1.55 10.74 -0.39
CA TRP A 76 -2.47 10.45 0.73
C TRP A 76 -2.94 11.74 1.40
N ILE A 77 -2.05 12.70 1.59
CA ILE A 77 -2.42 13.99 2.18
C ILE A 77 -3.44 14.70 1.30
N SER A 78 -3.27 14.65 -0.01
CA SER A 78 -4.22 15.28 -0.95
C SER A 78 -5.61 14.65 -0.87
N LEU A 79 -5.69 13.41 -0.40
CA LEU A 79 -6.95 12.70 -0.22
C LEU A 79 -7.52 12.86 1.21
N GLY A 80 -6.88 13.69 2.02
CA GLY A 80 -7.33 13.94 3.39
C GLY A 80 -6.90 12.89 4.39
N ILE A 81 -5.91 12.08 4.06
CA ILE A 81 -5.43 11.00 4.92
C ILE A 81 -4.15 11.44 5.64
N PRO A 82 -4.15 11.48 6.99
CA PRO A 82 -2.92 11.77 7.72
C PRO A 82 -1.86 10.73 7.35
N SER A 83 -0.67 11.20 7.00
CA SER A 83 0.35 10.30 6.47
C SER A 83 1.72 10.61 7.05
N PHE A 84 2.48 9.57 7.26
CA PHE A 84 3.77 9.64 7.93
C PHE A 84 4.83 8.98 7.06
N LYS A 85 5.90 9.72 6.81
CA LYS A 85 7.01 9.17 6.03
C LYS A 85 7.89 8.33 6.93
N VAL A 86 8.23 7.13 6.48
CA VAL A 86 9.16 6.26 7.17
C VAL A 86 10.46 6.17 6.39
N TYR A 87 11.55 5.96 7.09
CA TYR A 87 12.89 5.90 6.48
C TYR A 87 13.41 4.48 6.63
N LEU A 88 13.70 3.85 5.50
CA LEU A 88 14.16 2.46 5.46
C LEU A 88 15.66 2.37 5.26
#